data_41c8a88b394fa39b6d168d640949d5e9
#
_entry.id   41c8a88b394fa39b6d168d640949d5e9
#
_cell.length_a   1.000
_cell.length_b   1.000
_cell.length_c   1.000
_cell.angle_alpha   90.00
_cell.angle_beta   90.00
_cell.angle_gamma   90.00
#
_symmetry.space_group_name_H-M   'P 1'
#
loop_
_entity.id
_entity.type
_entity.pdbx_description
1 polymer ?
#
loop_
_entity_poly.entity_id
_entity_poly.type
_entity_poly.pdbx_seq_one_letter_code
_entity_poly.pdbx_strand_id
1 'polypeptide(L)'
;SYATPLMDVRAWIVQDQKICLVRGQGEDTWALPGGFGEVGYSPKENIRKEVQEETGFSAEVGSLLAVFDTNRFQLQNKQYAKFVFDCQLLDGRFQENQEVAELGFFDIANLPPLSEKRITKEQMDILWQVYQGEREQYVD
;
A
#
# COMPACT_ATOMS: atom_id res chain seq x y z
N SER A 1 -3.24 -30.03 4.54
CA SER A 1 -2.77 -28.65 4.60
C SER A 1 -3.94 -27.71 4.86
N TYR A 2 -3.65 -26.55 5.41
CA TYR A 2 -4.66 -25.54 5.72
C TYR A 2 -4.67 -24.48 4.65
N ALA A 3 -5.86 -24.02 4.28
CA ALA A 3 -6.02 -22.79 3.53
C ALA A 3 -5.96 -21.63 4.51
N THR A 4 -5.03 -20.73 4.32
CA THR A 4 -4.88 -19.56 5.18
C THR A 4 -4.95 -18.28 4.35
N PRO A 5 -5.40 -17.16 4.93
CA PRO A 5 -5.29 -15.87 4.26
C PRO A 5 -3.83 -15.56 3.92
N LEU A 6 -3.63 -14.96 2.78
CA LEU A 6 -2.33 -14.48 2.37
C LEU A 6 -2.11 -13.07 2.96
N MET A 7 -0.85 -12.73 3.21
CA MET A 7 -0.50 -11.41 3.70
C MET A 7 -0.15 -10.51 2.51
N ASP A 8 -0.74 -9.31 2.50
CA ASP A 8 -0.41 -8.25 1.57
C ASP A 8 0.04 -7.05 2.40
N VAL A 9 1.13 -6.39 2.00
CA VAL A 9 1.66 -5.23 2.71
C VAL A 9 1.68 -4.02 1.81
N ARG A 10 1.23 -2.87 2.33
CA ARG A 10 1.16 -1.61 1.59
C ARG A 10 1.78 -0.49 2.39
N ALA A 11 2.41 0.44 1.69
CA ALA A 11 3.03 1.61 2.28
C ALA A 11 2.14 2.84 2.10
N TRP A 12 1.81 3.50 3.20
CA TRP A 12 1.16 4.79 3.22
C TRP A 12 2.24 5.84 3.35
N ILE A 13 2.46 6.62 2.30
CA ILE A 13 3.55 7.59 2.23
C ILE A 13 2.94 8.94 1.87
N VAL A 14 3.11 9.93 2.73
CA VAL A 14 2.62 11.30 2.50
C VAL A 14 3.79 12.26 2.48
N GLN A 15 3.86 13.08 1.44
CA GLN A 15 4.80 14.19 1.33
C GLN A 15 4.02 15.43 0.87
N ASP A 16 4.19 16.54 1.57
CA ASP A 16 3.51 17.81 1.24
C ASP A 16 1.99 17.62 1.07
N GLN A 17 1.38 16.87 1.99
CA GLN A 17 -0.06 16.57 2.03
C GLN A 17 -0.54 15.71 0.87
N LYS A 18 0.36 15.11 0.13
CA LYS A 18 0.01 14.25 -1.01
C LYS A 18 0.47 12.82 -0.78
N ILE A 19 -0.31 11.88 -1.29
CA ILE A 19 -0.12 10.45 -1.08
C ILE A 19 0.61 9.85 -2.26
N CYS A 20 1.65 9.06 -1.98
CA CYS A 20 2.42 8.35 -2.98
C CYS A 20 1.63 7.15 -3.50
N LEU A 21 1.41 7.11 -4.80
CA LEU A 21 0.82 5.97 -5.49
C LEU A 21 1.74 5.55 -6.64
N VAL A 22 1.62 4.29 -7.02
CA VAL A 22 2.35 3.72 -8.16
C VAL A 22 1.37 3.13 -9.16
N ARG A 23 1.75 3.20 -10.44
CA ARG A 23 1.00 2.58 -11.55
C ARG A 23 1.86 1.46 -12.13
N GLY A 24 1.29 0.26 -12.16
CA GLY A 24 2.00 -0.90 -12.69
C GLY A 24 2.20 -0.85 -14.19
N GLN A 25 3.16 -1.62 -14.68
CA GLN A 25 3.41 -1.73 -16.12
C GLN A 25 2.16 -2.28 -16.81
N GLY A 26 1.76 -1.60 -17.90
CA GLY A 26 0.61 -2.00 -18.69
C GLY A 26 -0.75 -1.75 -18.04
N GLU A 27 -0.78 -1.10 -16.88
CA GLU A 27 -2.01 -0.80 -16.16
C GLU A 27 -2.37 0.70 -16.28
N ASP A 28 -3.67 0.99 -16.20
CA ASP A 28 -4.17 2.36 -16.22
C ASP A 28 -4.53 2.87 -14.83
N THR A 29 -4.40 2.03 -13.81
CA THR A 29 -4.84 2.30 -12.45
C THR A 29 -3.68 2.34 -11.48
N TRP A 30 -3.92 3.00 -10.35
CA TRP A 30 -2.90 3.29 -9.35
C TRP A 30 -3.22 2.59 -8.03
N ALA A 31 -2.17 2.30 -7.26
CA ALA A 31 -2.31 1.69 -5.95
C ALA A 31 -1.20 2.17 -5.02
N LEU A 32 -1.36 1.87 -3.72
CA LEU A 32 -0.27 2.08 -2.76
C LEU A 32 0.88 1.13 -3.10
N PRO A 33 2.13 1.56 -2.93
CA PRO A 33 3.27 0.66 -3.10
C PRO A 33 3.15 -0.53 -2.14
N GLY A 34 3.52 -1.71 -2.63
CA GLY A 34 3.46 -2.90 -1.81
C GLY A 34 3.29 -4.16 -2.62
N GLY A 35 3.04 -5.27 -1.92
CA GLY A 35 2.87 -6.56 -2.54
C GLY A 35 2.67 -7.65 -1.51
N PHE A 36 2.75 -8.89 -1.95
CA PHE A 36 2.56 -10.03 -1.07
C PHE A 36 3.72 -10.20 -0.11
N GLY A 37 3.39 -10.61 1.11
CA GLY A 37 4.39 -11.00 2.09
C GLY A 37 5.13 -12.25 1.65
N GLU A 38 6.40 -12.32 1.98
CA GLU A 38 7.25 -13.46 1.66
C GLU A 38 7.68 -14.16 2.94
N VAL A 39 7.81 -15.48 2.84
CA VAL A 39 8.32 -16.29 3.96
C VAL A 39 9.75 -15.85 4.29
N GLY A 40 10.03 -15.71 5.57
CA GLY A 40 11.35 -15.29 6.04
C GLY A 40 11.50 -13.82 6.35
N TYR A 41 10.47 -13.02 6.04
CA TYR A 41 10.45 -11.59 6.32
C TYR A 41 9.34 -11.23 7.29
N SER A 42 9.60 -10.34 8.22
CA SER A 42 8.53 -9.74 9.02
C SER A 42 7.68 -8.82 8.15
N PRO A 43 6.46 -8.44 8.58
CA PRO A 43 5.66 -7.47 7.84
C PRO A 43 6.40 -6.16 7.55
N LYS A 44 7.14 -5.64 8.52
CA LYS A 44 7.91 -4.39 8.32
C LYS A 44 9.07 -4.58 7.35
N GLU A 45 9.76 -5.71 7.42
CA GLU A 45 10.81 -6.04 6.47
C GLU A 45 10.27 -6.18 5.05
N ASN A 46 9.11 -6.82 4.91
CA ASN A 46 8.44 -6.97 3.62
C ASN A 46 8.11 -5.62 3.00
N ILE A 47 7.51 -4.71 3.77
CA ILE A 47 7.12 -3.42 3.18
C ILE A 47 8.34 -2.57 2.84
N ARG A 48 9.39 -2.64 3.63
CA ARG A 48 10.64 -1.93 3.32
C ARG A 48 11.22 -2.43 2.00
N LYS A 49 11.22 -3.74 1.81
CA LYS A 49 11.70 -4.38 0.58
C LYS A 49 10.85 -3.96 -0.63
N GLU A 50 9.53 -4.01 -0.50
CA GLU A 50 8.62 -3.63 -1.58
C GLU A 50 8.77 -2.17 -1.98
N VAL A 51 8.89 -1.27 -1.02
CA VAL A 51 9.10 0.14 -1.32
C VAL A 51 10.41 0.34 -2.09
N GLN A 52 11.49 -0.30 -1.67
CA GLN A 52 12.77 -0.22 -2.36
C GLN A 52 12.66 -0.72 -3.79
N GLU A 53 12.05 -1.87 -3.99
CA GLU A 53 11.94 -2.49 -5.33
C GLU A 53 11.05 -1.68 -6.27
N GLU A 54 9.93 -1.16 -5.77
CA GLU A 54 8.95 -0.49 -6.61
C GLU A 54 9.24 0.99 -6.81
N THR A 55 9.79 1.66 -5.81
CA THR A 55 9.96 3.12 -5.86
C THR A 55 11.41 3.58 -6.00
N GLY A 56 12.37 2.71 -5.72
CA GLY A 56 13.78 3.09 -5.72
C GLY A 56 14.24 3.83 -4.47
N PHE A 57 13.33 4.04 -3.51
CA PHE A 57 13.66 4.72 -2.25
C PHE A 57 13.81 3.73 -1.12
N SER A 58 14.76 4.00 -0.22
CA SER A 58 14.72 3.38 1.10
C SER A 58 13.60 4.03 1.91
N ALA A 59 13.09 3.31 2.90
CA ALA A 59 11.96 3.80 3.69
C ALA A 59 12.15 3.49 5.16
N GLU A 60 11.70 4.43 5.99
CA GLU A 60 11.50 4.17 7.40
C GLU A 60 10.07 3.72 7.61
N VAL A 61 9.88 2.58 8.27
CA VAL A 61 8.56 2.00 8.52
C VAL A 61 8.11 2.40 9.91
N GLY A 62 6.99 3.09 9.98
CA GLY A 62 6.38 3.55 11.21
C GLY A 62 5.25 2.64 11.68
N SER A 63 4.16 3.24 12.14
CA SER A 63 3.05 2.51 12.75
C SER A 63 2.18 1.81 11.72
N LEU A 64 1.53 0.75 12.16
CA LEU A 64 0.48 0.08 11.40
C LEU A 64 -0.79 0.94 11.48
N LEU A 65 -1.27 1.41 10.33
CA LEU A 65 -2.47 2.22 10.27
C LEU A 65 -3.74 1.40 10.19
N ALA A 66 -3.69 0.29 9.45
CA ALA A 66 -4.88 -0.52 9.22
C ALA A 66 -4.53 -1.95 8.82
N VAL A 67 -5.49 -2.84 9.07
CA VAL A 67 -5.54 -4.18 8.47
C VAL A 67 -6.90 -4.31 7.79
N PHE A 68 -6.87 -4.47 6.47
CA PHE A 68 -8.09 -4.66 5.68
C PHE A 68 -8.23 -6.11 5.24
N ASP A 69 -9.46 -6.59 5.24
CA ASP A 69 -9.80 -7.86 4.61
C ASP A 69 -10.18 -7.58 3.16
N THR A 70 -9.39 -8.05 2.23
CA THR A 70 -9.58 -7.76 0.80
C THR A 70 -10.60 -8.66 0.13
N ASN A 71 -11.12 -9.66 0.82
CA ASN A 71 -12.12 -10.58 0.26
C ASN A 71 -13.49 -10.44 0.92
N ARG A 72 -13.67 -9.42 1.75
CA ARG A 72 -14.90 -9.25 2.55
C ARG A 72 -16.17 -9.20 1.69
N PHE A 73 -16.08 -8.62 0.50
CA PHE A 73 -17.21 -8.44 -0.40
C PHE A 73 -16.97 -9.02 -1.78
N GLN A 74 -15.97 -9.88 -1.93
CA GLN A 74 -15.58 -10.44 -3.22
C GLN A 74 -15.78 -11.95 -3.25
N LEU A 75 -16.21 -12.45 -4.40
CA LEU A 75 -16.38 -13.87 -4.63
C LEU A 75 -15.08 -14.52 -5.13
N GLN A 76 -13.96 -14.17 -4.50
CA GLN A 76 -12.66 -14.73 -4.88
C GLN A 76 -12.32 -15.93 -4.00
N ASN A 77 -11.59 -16.87 -4.58
CA ASN A 77 -11.12 -18.04 -3.84
C ASN A 77 -9.94 -17.74 -2.91
N LYS A 78 -9.43 -16.51 -2.94
CA LYS A 78 -8.29 -16.10 -2.13
C LYS A 78 -8.66 -14.94 -1.23
N GLN A 79 -8.21 -15.01 -0.01
CA GLN A 79 -8.39 -13.95 0.97
C GLN A 79 -7.02 -13.39 1.34
N TYR A 80 -6.95 -12.07 1.46
CA TYR A 80 -5.72 -11.39 1.86
C TYR A 80 -6.00 -10.55 3.10
N ALA A 81 -5.06 -10.57 4.03
CA ALA A 81 -5.01 -9.58 5.10
C ALA A 81 -4.03 -8.50 4.64
N LYS A 82 -4.53 -7.30 4.40
CA LYS A 82 -3.74 -6.18 3.88
C LYS A 82 -3.29 -5.31 5.04
N PHE A 83 -1.99 -5.30 5.29
CA PHE A 83 -1.35 -4.50 6.32
C PHE A 83 -0.87 -3.20 5.70
N VAL A 84 -1.33 -2.08 6.22
CA VAL A 84 -0.92 -0.76 5.70
C VAL A 84 -0.10 -0.05 6.77
N PHE A 85 1.16 0.20 6.46
CA PHE A 85 2.09 0.89 7.36
C PHE A 85 2.33 2.32 6.91
N ASP A 86 2.37 3.22 7.88
CA ASP A 86 2.85 4.58 7.67
C ASP A 86 4.35 4.53 7.43
N CYS A 87 4.80 5.04 6.30
CA CYS A 87 6.21 5.00 5.90
C CYS A 87 6.69 6.38 5.48
N GLN A 88 7.98 6.60 5.68
CA GLN A 88 8.64 7.82 5.24
C GLN A 88 9.74 7.46 4.26
N LEU A 89 9.75 8.09 3.10
CA LEU A 89 10.83 7.90 2.13
C LEU A 89 12.09 8.60 2.62
N LEU A 90 13.21 7.91 2.48
CA LEU A 90 14.52 8.40 2.84
C LEU A 90 15.33 8.69 1.57
N ASP A 91 16.45 7.98 1.39
CA ASP A 91 17.33 8.19 0.25
C ASP A 91 16.85 7.42 -0.98
N GLY A 92 17.17 7.95 -2.15
CA GLY A 92 16.90 7.27 -3.39
C GLY A 92 16.22 8.15 -4.42
N ARG A 93 15.80 7.54 -5.51
CA ARG A 93 15.02 8.19 -6.55
C ARG A 93 14.25 7.12 -7.30
N PHE A 94 13.11 7.53 -7.84
CA PHE A 94 12.30 6.63 -8.64
C PHE A 94 12.96 6.40 -10.01
N GLN A 95 12.96 5.13 -10.43
CA GLN A 95 13.23 4.73 -11.80
C GLN A 95 12.16 3.73 -12.21
N GLU A 96 11.64 3.91 -13.42
CA GLU A 96 10.76 2.91 -14.01
C GLU A 96 11.45 1.53 -13.96
N ASN A 97 10.68 0.50 -13.64
CA ASN A 97 11.20 -0.86 -13.49
C ASN A 97 10.21 -1.87 -14.06
N GLN A 98 10.50 -3.16 -13.90
CA GLN A 98 9.66 -4.20 -14.49
C GLN A 98 8.24 -4.24 -13.95
N GLU A 99 8.03 -3.77 -12.72
CA GLU A 99 6.72 -3.80 -12.08
C GLU A 99 6.00 -2.46 -12.18
N VAL A 100 6.72 -1.34 -12.03
CA VAL A 100 6.16 -0.01 -11.88
C VAL A 100 6.60 0.90 -13.03
N ALA A 101 5.61 1.47 -13.71
CA ALA A 101 5.82 2.40 -14.81
C ALA A 101 5.90 3.84 -14.33
N GLU A 102 5.10 4.22 -13.35
CA GLU A 102 5.05 5.59 -12.84
C GLU A 102 4.86 5.62 -11.33
N LEU A 103 5.40 6.67 -10.73
CA LEU A 103 5.17 7.03 -9.33
C LEU A 103 4.65 8.45 -9.30
N GLY A 104 3.65 8.74 -8.47
CA GLY A 104 3.12 10.08 -8.32
C GLY A 104 2.63 10.35 -6.92
N PHE A 105 2.41 11.63 -6.64
CA PHE A 105 1.88 12.10 -5.36
C PHE A 105 0.56 12.82 -5.63
N PHE A 106 -0.49 12.44 -4.92
CA PHE A 106 -1.85 12.88 -5.21
C PHE A 106 -2.56 13.39 -3.96
N ASP A 107 -3.39 14.41 -4.13
CA ASP A 107 -4.27 14.87 -3.06
C ASP A 107 -5.35 13.83 -2.79
N ILE A 108 -5.72 13.67 -1.53
CA ILE A 108 -6.80 12.74 -1.15
C ILE A 108 -8.14 13.13 -1.82
N ALA A 109 -8.34 14.41 -2.09
CA ALA A 109 -9.55 14.90 -2.73
C ALA A 109 -9.54 14.75 -4.26
N ASN A 110 -8.40 14.39 -4.84
CA ASN A 110 -8.24 14.30 -6.30
C ASN A 110 -7.34 13.14 -6.68
N LEU A 111 -7.76 11.93 -6.33
CA LEU A 111 -7.02 10.72 -6.61
C LEU A 111 -7.18 10.31 -8.08
N PRO A 112 -6.16 9.67 -8.66
CA PRO A 112 -6.29 9.08 -9.99
C PRO A 112 -7.17 7.82 -9.92
N PRO A 113 -7.51 7.21 -11.07
CA PRO A 113 -8.20 5.93 -11.06
C PRO A 113 -7.43 4.90 -10.23
N LEU A 114 -8.12 4.27 -9.28
CA LEU A 114 -7.50 3.29 -8.38
C LEU A 114 -7.71 1.88 -8.88
N SER A 115 -6.74 1.02 -8.59
CA SER A 115 -6.86 -0.41 -8.77
C SER A 115 -7.75 -0.95 -7.65
N GLU A 116 -9.04 -1.09 -7.91
CA GLU A 116 -10.03 -1.44 -6.89
C GLU A 116 -9.77 -2.81 -6.24
N LYS A 117 -9.05 -3.68 -6.91
CA LYS A 117 -8.65 -4.96 -6.33
C LYS A 117 -7.58 -4.78 -5.24
N ARG A 118 -6.83 -3.68 -5.29
CA ARG A 118 -5.72 -3.42 -4.39
C ARG A 118 -6.06 -2.40 -3.32
N ILE A 119 -6.77 -1.35 -3.71
CA ILE A 119 -7.16 -0.28 -2.76
C ILE A 119 -8.39 0.44 -3.27
N THR A 120 -9.32 0.75 -2.39
CA THR A 120 -10.54 1.48 -2.73
C THR A 120 -10.46 2.90 -2.19
N LYS A 121 -11.30 3.78 -2.76
CA LYS A 121 -11.43 5.16 -2.26
C LYS A 121 -11.84 5.18 -0.79
N GLU A 122 -12.75 4.29 -0.40
CA GLU A 122 -13.19 4.18 0.99
C GLU A 122 -12.02 3.84 1.91
N GLN A 123 -11.18 2.89 1.50
CA GLN A 123 -9.99 2.52 2.27
C GLN A 123 -9.00 3.68 2.34
N MET A 124 -8.82 4.41 1.25
CA MET A 124 -7.95 5.59 1.24
C MET A 124 -8.44 6.65 2.23
N ASP A 125 -9.76 6.87 2.29
CA ASP A 125 -10.33 7.82 3.23
C ASP A 125 -10.12 7.39 4.69
N ILE A 126 -10.29 6.11 4.98
CA ILE A 126 -10.01 5.55 6.31
C ILE A 126 -8.54 5.78 6.68
N LEU A 127 -7.63 5.46 5.76
CA LEU A 127 -6.19 5.63 6.00
C LEU A 127 -5.84 7.10 6.26
N TRP A 128 -6.43 8.01 5.48
CA TRP A 128 -6.20 9.43 5.68
C TRP A 128 -6.64 9.88 7.07
N GLN A 129 -7.81 9.41 7.52
CA GLN A 129 -8.33 9.75 8.86
C GLN A 129 -7.43 9.20 9.96
N VAL A 130 -6.96 7.95 9.84
CA VAL A 130 -6.04 7.37 10.82
C VAL A 130 -4.72 8.14 10.83
N TYR A 131 -4.19 8.44 9.66
CA TYR A 131 -2.95 9.19 9.52
C TYR A 131 -3.06 10.59 10.16
N GLN A 132 -4.20 11.26 9.99
CA GLN A 132 -4.44 12.59 10.56
C GLN A 132 -4.71 12.56 12.07
N GLY A 133 -4.85 11.39 12.66
CA GLY A 133 -5.19 11.26 14.08
C GLY A 133 -6.67 11.45 14.38
N GLU A 134 -7.53 11.50 13.36
CA GLU A 134 -8.98 11.66 13.51
C GLU A 134 -9.69 10.33 13.77
N ARG A 135 -8.98 9.25 13.62
CA ARG A 135 -9.49 7.90 13.80
C ARG A 135 -8.37 7.03 14.36
N GLU A 136 -8.73 6.06 15.19
CA GLU A 136 -7.78 5.06 15.70
C GLU A 136 -7.39 4.08 14.61
N GLN A 137 -6.33 3.32 14.85
CA GLN A 137 -5.92 2.20 14.00
C GLN A 137 -7.15 1.39 13.59
N TYR A 138 -7.28 1.14 12.30
CA TYR A 138 -8.45 0.48 11.76
C TYR A 138 -8.19 -0.99 11.48
N VAL A 139 -9.12 -1.84 11.86
CA VAL A 139 -9.06 -3.27 11.54
C VAL A 139 -10.45 -3.71 11.09
N ASP A 140 -10.52 -4.35 9.91
CA ASP A 140 -11.75 -4.99 9.44
C ASP A 140 -12.14 -6.18 10.34
#